data_84bd8c145212e663bb419a839900127d
#
_entry.id   84bd8c145212e663bb419a839900127d
#
_cell.length_a   1.000
_cell.length_b   1.000
_cell.length_c   1.000
_cell.angle_alpha   90.00
_cell.angle_beta   90.00
_cell.angle_gamma   90.00
#
_symmetry.space_group_name_H-M   'P 1'
#
loop_
_entity.id
_entity.type
_entity.pdbx_description
1 polymer ?
#
loop_
_entity_poly.entity_id
_entity_poly.type
_entity_poly.pdbx_seq_one_letter_code
_entity_poly.pdbx_strand_id
1 'polypeptide(L)'
;MRKNIPVNIVTGFLGAGKTTSILGLLAARPADETWAILVNEFGEIGIDKALITGELGDCGDVVVLEVPGGCMCCTAGISMNITLSEIIFLVQPDRILIEPTGLGHPNEVMETLHHETFKEHLLIQRTLTLIDPRSLDQSHVTKHPSFLQQLDMADLVIATKPDLCDTHQLLALKKYVESRCGPELPVIPISFGALSLDTLDVPTSWRSKDTIAATPINSSVEAFIEKPLPETGFLVARNEGDGYETIGWRVSADK
;
A
#
# COMPACT_ATOMS: atom_id res chain seq x y z
N MET A 1 -14.78 -14.17 15.79
CA MET A 1 -14.29 -13.28 14.74
C MET A 1 -13.27 -12.37 15.35
N ARG A 2 -12.05 -12.40 14.86
CA ARG A 2 -10.96 -11.56 15.38
C ARG A 2 -11.25 -10.09 15.04
N LYS A 3 -11.05 -9.20 16.00
CA LYS A 3 -11.17 -7.75 15.81
C LYS A 3 -9.82 -7.11 16.07
N ASN A 4 -9.58 -5.96 15.45
CA ASN A 4 -8.33 -5.20 15.60
C ASN A 4 -7.08 -5.96 15.13
N ILE A 5 -7.16 -6.63 13.96
CA ILE A 5 -5.99 -7.26 13.36
C ILE A 5 -4.98 -6.15 12.97
N PRO A 6 -3.77 -6.14 13.53
CA PRO A 6 -2.74 -5.16 13.16
C PRO A 6 -2.39 -5.27 11.68
N VAL A 7 -2.35 -4.12 10.98
CA VAL A 7 -1.98 -4.04 9.58
C VAL A 7 -0.86 -3.04 9.40
N ASN A 8 0.25 -3.45 8.77
CA ASN A 8 1.32 -2.56 8.37
C ASN A 8 1.47 -2.54 6.85
N ILE A 9 1.69 -1.36 6.27
CA ILE A 9 2.08 -1.21 4.88
C ILE A 9 3.61 -1.11 4.83
N VAL A 10 4.22 -1.94 3.99
CA VAL A 10 5.67 -1.94 3.72
C VAL A 10 5.86 -1.48 2.28
N THR A 11 6.19 -0.20 2.09
CA THR A 11 6.32 0.41 0.78
C THR A 11 7.74 0.91 0.53
N GLY A 12 8.01 1.39 -0.66
CA GLY A 12 9.30 1.88 -1.10
C GLY A 12 9.49 1.67 -2.59
N PHE A 13 10.33 2.49 -3.19
CA PHE A 13 10.59 2.44 -4.63
C PHE A 13 11.23 1.12 -5.07
N LEU A 14 11.34 0.90 -6.38
CA LEU A 14 11.96 -0.31 -6.94
C LEU A 14 13.38 -0.49 -6.37
N GLY A 15 13.70 -1.72 -5.95
CA GLY A 15 15.01 -2.07 -5.40
C GLY A 15 15.30 -1.54 -3.98
N ALA A 16 14.33 -0.91 -3.30
CA ALA A 16 14.50 -0.40 -1.94
C ALA A 16 14.67 -1.46 -0.85
N GLY A 17 14.53 -2.76 -1.15
CA GLY A 17 14.72 -3.85 -0.19
C GLY A 17 13.45 -4.28 0.54
N LYS A 18 12.26 -4.03 -0.01
CA LYS A 18 10.97 -4.42 0.59
C LYS A 18 10.91 -5.90 0.92
N THR A 19 11.12 -6.74 -0.07
CA THR A 19 11.11 -8.20 0.08
C THR A 19 12.05 -8.68 1.18
N THR A 20 13.30 -8.19 1.20
CA THR A 20 14.29 -8.55 2.23
C THR A 20 13.81 -8.15 3.63
N SER A 21 13.20 -6.97 3.76
CA SER A 21 12.70 -6.49 5.05
C SER A 21 11.49 -7.29 5.52
N ILE A 22 10.59 -7.66 4.61
CA ILE A 22 9.44 -8.53 4.94
C ILE A 22 9.93 -9.91 5.37
N LEU A 23 10.88 -10.52 4.65
CA LEU A 23 11.47 -11.80 5.06
C LEU A 23 12.13 -11.70 6.44
N GLY A 24 12.84 -10.61 6.73
CA GLY A 24 13.41 -10.36 8.06
C GLY A 24 12.35 -10.27 9.17
N LEU A 25 11.23 -9.59 8.90
CA LEU A 25 10.08 -9.52 9.82
C LEU A 25 9.45 -10.89 10.05
N LEU A 26 9.27 -11.67 8.98
CA LEU A 26 8.71 -13.02 9.08
C LEU A 26 9.61 -13.97 9.87
N ALA A 27 10.91 -13.86 9.68
CA ALA A 27 11.88 -14.65 10.45
C ALA A 27 11.88 -14.28 11.95
N ALA A 28 11.53 -13.04 12.28
CA ALA A 28 11.47 -12.54 13.66
C ALA A 28 10.09 -12.70 14.31
N ARG A 29 9.04 -13.10 13.56
CA ARG A 29 7.68 -13.23 14.10
C ARG A 29 7.61 -14.23 15.24
N PRO A 30 6.72 -14.05 16.22
CA PRO A 30 6.44 -15.05 17.25
C PRO A 30 5.99 -16.39 16.61
N ALA A 31 6.48 -17.51 17.14
CA ALA A 31 6.23 -18.83 16.56
C ALA A 31 4.75 -19.29 16.66
N ASP A 32 4.00 -18.69 17.57
CA ASP A 32 2.58 -18.96 17.82
C ASP A 32 1.63 -18.02 17.07
N GLU A 33 2.18 -17.09 16.26
CA GLU A 33 1.39 -16.16 15.47
C GLU A 33 1.28 -16.59 14.00
N THR A 34 0.09 -16.45 13.44
CA THR A 34 -0.18 -16.57 12.00
C THR A 34 -0.14 -15.20 11.37
N TRP A 35 0.76 -14.98 10.40
CA TRP A 35 0.83 -13.73 9.66
C TRP A 35 0.35 -13.90 8.23
N ALA A 36 -0.42 -12.94 7.74
CA ALA A 36 -0.81 -12.86 6.35
C ALA A 36 0.00 -11.77 5.63
N ILE A 37 0.43 -12.08 4.42
CA ILE A 37 1.11 -11.13 3.55
C ILE A 37 0.24 -10.93 2.32
N LEU A 38 -0.12 -9.69 2.05
CA LEU A 38 -0.81 -9.29 0.85
C LEU A 38 0.18 -8.63 -0.11
N VAL A 39 0.44 -9.28 -1.24
CA VAL A 39 1.32 -8.79 -2.29
C VAL A 39 0.54 -8.43 -3.53
N ASN A 40 1.07 -7.49 -4.34
CA ASN A 40 0.37 -7.07 -5.54
C ASN A 40 0.54 -8.06 -6.70
N GLU A 41 1.73 -8.64 -6.89
CA GLU A 41 2.02 -9.52 -8.03
C GLU A 41 3.18 -10.45 -7.72
N PHE A 42 2.96 -11.76 -7.94
CA PHE A 42 4.04 -12.74 -7.97
C PHE A 42 4.74 -12.66 -9.34
N GLY A 43 5.99 -12.20 -9.40
CA GLY A 43 6.80 -12.39 -10.60
C GLY A 43 7.57 -11.20 -11.14
N GLU A 44 7.28 -9.96 -10.76
CA GLU A 44 8.15 -8.81 -11.05
C GLU A 44 8.88 -8.34 -9.78
N ILE A 45 9.91 -9.08 -9.33
CA ILE A 45 10.78 -8.70 -8.20
C ILE A 45 9.99 -8.63 -6.86
N GLY A 46 8.90 -9.38 -6.72
CA GLY A 46 8.14 -9.51 -5.49
C GLY A 46 8.58 -10.71 -4.65
N ILE A 47 7.89 -10.91 -3.54
CA ILE A 47 8.08 -12.07 -2.67
C ILE A 47 7.68 -13.32 -3.47
N ASP A 48 8.64 -14.08 -3.97
CA ASP A 48 8.37 -15.39 -4.54
C ASP A 48 7.93 -16.33 -3.40
N LYS A 49 6.77 -16.96 -3.55
CA LYS A 49 6.29 -17.97 -2.59
C LYS A 49 7.35 -19.04 -2.34
N ALA A 50 8.17 -19.36 -3.35
CA ALA A 50 9.29 -20.25 -3.23
C ALA A 50 10.42 -19.72 -2.33
N LEU A 51 10.66 -18.39 -2.30
CA LEU A 51 11.61 -17.77 -1.39
C LEU A 51 11.11 -17.85 0.06
N ILE A 52 9.82 -17.55 0.30
CA ILE A 52 9.26 -17.66 1.65
C ILE A 52 9.33 -19.11 2.14
N THR A 53 8.90 -20.07 1.33
CA THR A 53 8.93 -21.49 1.70
C THR A 53 10.35 -22.06 1.74
N GLY A 54 11.27 -21.55 0.93
CA GLY A 54 12.68 -22.00 0.89
C GLY A 54 13.55 -21.44 2.02
N GLU A 55 13.40 -20.17 2.36
CA GLU A 55 14.20 -19.51 3.41
C GLU A 55 13.64 -19.72 4.83
N LEU A 56 12.31 -19.80 4.97
CA LEU A 56 11.65 -19.95 6.27
C LEU A 56 11.29 -21.41 6.61
N GLY A 57 11.51 -22.37 5.68
CA GLY A 57 11.10 -23.75 5.85
C GLY A 57 9.59 -23.94 5.70
N ASP A 58 9.06 -25.06 6.23
CA ASP A 58 7.62 -25.36 6.22
C ASP A 58 6.91 -24.51 7.29
N CYS A 59 6.79 -23.20 7.03
CA CYS A 59 6.17 -22.22 7.92
C CYS A 59 4.66 -22.24 7.75
N GLY A 60 3.98 -23.23 8.35
CA GLY A 60 2.51 -23.38 8.31
C GLY A 60 1.71 -22.16 8.77
N ASP A 61 2.38 -21.19 9.41
CA ASP A 61 1.75 -20.01 10.02
C ASP A 61 1.97 -18.71 9.22
N VAL A 62 2.42 -18.80 7.97
CA VAL A 62 2.52 -17.67 7.04
C VAL A 62 1.65 -17.91 5.81
N VAL A 63 0.69 -17.03 5.60
CA VAL A 63 -0.24 -17.09 4.47
C VAL A 63 0.08 -15.94 3.51
N VAL A 64 0.42 -16.27 2.27
CA VAL A 64 0.70 -15.27 1.23
C VAL A 64 -0.44 -15.26 0.23
N LEU A 65 -1.06 -14.09 0.05
CA LEU A 65 -2.13 -13.87 -0.91
C LEU A 65 -1.71 -12.79 -1.91
N GLU A 66 -2.11 -12.99 -3.15
CA GLU A 66 -1.92 -12.06 -4.24
C GLU A 66 -3.24 -11.34 -4.56
N VAL A 67 -3.18 -10.04 -4.88
CA VAL A 67 -4.32 -9.33 -5.42
C VAL A 67 -4.41 -9.61 -6.92
N PRO A 68 -5.42 -10.37 -7.39
CA PRO A 68 -5.50 -10.71 -8.80
C PRO A 68 -5.82 -9.51 -9.67
N GLY A 69 -5.20 -9.46 -10.87
CA GLY A 69 -5.56 -8.51 -11.91
C GLY A 69 -4.65 -7.29 -12.06
N GLY A 70 -3.41 -7.35 -11.60
CA GLY A 70 -2.41 -6.30 -11.80
C GLY A 70 -2.34 -5.29 -10.66
N CYS A 71 -1.94 -4.04 -10.95
CA CYS A 71 -1.66 -3.03 -9.93
C CYS A 71 -2.78 -2.91 -8.88
N MET A 72 -2.43 -3.07 -7.62
CA MET A 72 -3.32 -2.93 -6.44
C MET A 72 -4.06 -1.58 -6.44
N CYS A 73 -3.58 -0.62 -7.20
CA CYS A 73 -4.13 0.74 -7.34
C CYS A 73 -5.04 0.96 -8.58
N CYS A 74 -4.98 0.16 -9.65
CA CYS A 74 -5.70 0.51 -10.89
C CYS A 74 -7.06 -0.19 -11.08
N THR A 75 -7.28 -1.37 -10.48
CA THR A 75 -8.56 -2.09 -10.43
C THR A 75 -8.99 -2.35 -8.99
N ALA A 76 -8.42 -1.62 -8.11
CA ALA A 76 -8.18 -1.88 -6.70
C ALA A 76 -9.43 -2.14 -5.86
N GLY A 77 -10.54 -1.52 -6.16
CA GLY A 77 -11.68 -1.63 -5.26
C GLY A 77 -12.15 -3.08 -5.06
N ILE A 78 -12.40 -3.81 -6.13
CA ILE A 78 -13.06 -5.13 -6.02
C ILE A 78 -12.08 -6.24 -5.63
N SER A 79 -10.98 -6.39 -6.36
CA SER A 79 -10.04 -7.50 -6.12
C SER A 79 -9.38 -7.41 -4.73
N MET A 80 -8.94 -6.22 -4.34
CA MET A 80 -8.36 -6.00 -3.01
C MET A 80 -9.38 -6.24 -1.90
N ASN A 81 -10.64 -5.78 -2.08
CA ASN A 81 -11.71 -6.02 -1.10
C ASN A 81 -12.01 -7.51 -0.92
N ILE A 82 -12.02 -8.29 -2.01
CA ILE A 82 -12.21 -9.74 -1.95
C ILE A 82 -11.08 -10.38 -1.17
N THR A 83 -9.82 -10.10 -1.54
CA THR A 83 -8.65 -10.70 -0.88
C THR A 83 -8.54 -10.28 0.59
N LEU A 84 -8.81 -9.01 0.93
CA LEU A 84 -8.89 -8.58 2.33
C LEU A 84 -10.00 -9.30 3.09
N SER A 85 -11.16 -9.49 2.47
CA SER A 85 -12.25 -10.26 3.09
C SER A 85 -11.83 -11.71 3.36
N GLU A 86 -11.16 -12.37 2.42
CA GLU A 86 -10.61 -13.71 2.62
C GLU A 86 -9.63 -13.75 3.79
N ILE A 87 -8.70 -12.80 3.86
CA ILE A 87 -7.74 -12.70 4.96
C ILE A 87 -8.47 -12.53 6.30
N ILE A 88 -9.38 -11.58 6.39
CA ILE A 88 -10.04 -11.22 7.65
C ILE A 88 -10.98 -12.32 8.12
N PHE A 89 -11.76 -12.93 7.20
CA PHE A 89 -12.84 -13.84 7.58
C PHE A 89 -12.46 -15.32 7.54
N LEU A 90 -11.55 -15.73 6.66
CA LEU A 90 -11.14 -17.11 6.52
C LEU A 90 -9.81 -17.41 7.20
N VAL A 91 -8.79 -16.60 6.99
CA VAL A 91 -7.45 -16.80 7.57
C VAL A 91 -7.43 -16.38 9.04
N GLN A 92 -8.01 -15.24 9.39
CA GLN A 92 -8.03 -14.63 10.74
C GLN A 92 -6.63 -14.51 11.36
N PRO A 93 -5.66 -13.89 10.67
CA PRO A 93 -4.28 -13.86 11.12
C PRO A 93 -4.09 -12.97 12.35
N ASP A 94 -2.93 -13.10 13.00
CA ASP A 94 -2.49 -12.22 14.09
C ASP A 94 -2.00 -10.87 13.58
N ARG A 95 -1.47 -10.81 12.34
CA ARG A 95 -1.00 -9.60 11.68
C ARG A 95 -1.12 -9.72 10.16
N ILE A 96 -1.32 -8.57 9.52
CA ILE A 96 -1.29 -8.44 8.06
C ILE A 96 -0.15 -7.50 7.67
N LEU A 97 0.70 -7.95 6.75
CA LEU A 97 1.66 -7.09 6.05
C LEU A 97 1.18 -6.87 4.62
N ILE A 98 1.17 -5.63 4.15
CA ILE A 98 0.77 -5.30 2.78
C ILE A 98 1.98 -4.74 2.04
N GLU A 99 2.37 -5.37 0.95
CA GLU A 99 3.41 -4.87 0.03
C GLU A 99 2.78 -4.39 -1.27
N PRO A 100 2.55 -3.06 -1.43
CA PRO A 100 2.21 -2.49 -2.73
C PRO A 100 3.39 -2.59 -3.69
N THR A 101 3.13 -2.52 -5.01
CA THR A 101 4.22 -2.41 -6.00
C THR A 101 5.12 -1.21 -5.71
N GLY A 102 6.38 -1.30 -6.12
CA GLY A 102 7.33 -0.19 -5.97
C GLY A 102 6.96 1.07 -6.75
N LEU A 103 6.09 0.96 -7.75
CA LEU A 103 5.51 2.07 -8.53
C LEU A 103 4.04 2.34 -8.17
N GLY A 104 3.47 1.59 -7.23
CA GLY A 104 2.08 1.71 -6.80
C GLY A 104 1.80 2.99 -6.01
N HIS A 105 0.50 3.27 -5.88
CA HIS A 105 -0.03 4.41 -5.13
C HIS A 105 -0.56 3.93 -3.77
N PRO A 106 0.23 3.98 -2.70
CA PRO A 106 -0.15 3.42 -1.40
C PRO A 106 -1.34 4.15 -0.75
N ASN A 107 -1.69 5.35 -1.20
CA ASN A 107 -2.89 6.05 -0.73
C ASN A 107 -4.18 5.24 -0.97
N GLU A 108 -4.33 4.62 -2.13
CA GLU A 108 -5.52 3.83 -2.48
C GLU A 108 -5.64 2.57 -1.61
N VAL A 109 -4.51 1.98 -1.26
CA VAL A 109 -4.47 0.88 -0.30
C VAL A 109 -4.97 1.35 1.06
N MET A 110 -4.50 2.51 1.52
CA MET A 110 -4.88 3.09 2.80
C MET A 110 -6.38 3.45 2.85
N GLU A 111 -6.91 4.04 1.77
CA GLU A 111 -8.35 4.34 1.65
C GLU A 111 -9.19 3.05 1.72
N THR A 112 -8.75 1.97 1.06
CA THR A 112 -9.42 0.67 1.14
C THR A 112 -9.42 0.11 2.56
N LEU A 113 -8.30 0.20 3.28
CA LEU A 113 -8.21 -0.28 4.66
C LEU A 113 -9.11 0.51 5.63
N HIS A 114 -9.33 1.80 5.37
CA HIS A 114 -10.21 2.65 6.17
C HIS A 114 -11.68 2.56 5.77
N HIS A 115 -12.02 1.79 4.73
CA HIS A 115 -13.39 1.62 4.30
C HIS A 115 -14.26 1.01 5.42
N GLU A 116 -15.52 1.44 5.51
CA GLU A 116 -16.50 1.00 6.51
C GLU A 116 -16.55 -0.51 6.71
N THR A 117 -16.34 -1.28 5.63
CA THR A 117 -16.34 -2.75 5.66
C THR A 117 -15.25 -3.34 6.53
N PHE A 118 -14.08 -2.69 6.61
CA PHE A 118 -12.87 -3.23 7.24
C PHE A 118 -12.47 -2.54 8.53
N LYS A 119 -12.86 -1.29 8.72
CA LYS A 119 -12.42 -0.44 9.85
C LYS A 119 -12.66 -1.03 11.23
N GLU A 120 -13.69 -1.87 11.40
CA GLU A 120 -13.98 -2.54 12.67
C GLU A 120 -13.16 -3.82 12.91
N HIS A 121 -12.49 -4.31 11.86
CA HIS A 121 -11.71 -5.55 11.89
C HIS A 121 -10.22 -5.29 11.93
N LEU A 122 -9.77 -4.16 11.40
CA LEU A 122 -8.37 -3.81 11.23
C LEU A 122 -7.92 -2.72 12.20
N LEU A 123 -6.69 -2.86 12.69
CA LEU A 123 -5.97 -1.82 13.41
C LEU A 123 -4.79 -1.37 12.57
N ILE A 124 -4.96 -0.23 11.88
CA ILE A 124 -3.93 0.24 10.96
C ILE A 124 -2.77 0.83 11.75
N GLN A 125 -1.63 0.22 11.58
CA GLN A 125 -0.36 0.58 12.20
C GLN A 125 0.53 1.34 11.22
N ARG A 126 1.76 1.64 11.61
CA ARG A 126 2.75 2.39 10.83
C ARG A 126 2.87 1.91 9.38
N THR A 127 2.93 2.89 8.49
CA THR A 127 3.45 2.72 7.13
C THR A 127 4.96 2.84 7.16
N LEU A 128 5.63 1.78 6.73
CA LEU A 128 7.09 1.67 6.64
C LEU A 128 7.52 2.01 5.21
N THR A 129 8.25 3.11 5.02
CA THR A 129 8.75 3.51 3.70
C THR A 129 10.25 3.25 3.62
N LEU A 130 10.62 2.27 2.78
CA LEU A 130 12.00 1.85 2.59
C LEU A 130 12.66 2.71 1.52
N ILE A 131 13.85 3.24 1.82
CA ILE A 131 14.64 4.06 0.91
C ILE A 131 16.10 3.60 0.95
N ASP A 132 16.65 3.29 -0.21
CA ASP A 132 18.08 3.16 -0.38
C ASP A 132 18.69 4.57 -0.49
N PRO A 133 19.53 5.01 0.45
CA PRO A 133 20.05 6.39 0.46
C PRO A 133 20.74 6.80 -0.83
N ARG A 134 21.35 5.84 -1.54
CA ARG A 134 22.04 6.08 -2.81
C ARG A 134 21.06 6.48 -3.94
N SER A 135 19.79 6.18 -3.78
CA SER A 135 18.75 6.54 -4.76
C SER A 135 18.48 8.05 -4.79
N LEU A 136 18.88 8.81 -3.77
CA LEU A 136 18.73 10.26 -3.76
C LEU A 136 19.58 10.97 -4.84
N ASP A 137 20.69 10.37 -5.26
CA ASP A 137 21.52 10.87 -6.35
C ASP A 137 20.86 10.67 -7.73
N GLN A 138 19.74 9.93 -7.78
CA GLN A 138 19.03 9.57 -9.00
C GLN A 138 17.80 10.45 -9.17
N SER A 139 17.90 11.50 -9.98
CA SER A 139 16.82 12.48 -10.16
C SER A 139 15.52 11.87 -10.71
N HIS A 140 15.59 10.75 -11.44
CA HIS A 140 14.40 10.04 -11.93
C HIS A 140 13.67 9.31 -10.81
N VAL A 141 14.33 8.95 -9.71
CA VAL A 141 13.70 8.36 -8.51
C VAL A 141 13.08 9.47 -7.66
N THR A 142 13.87 10.47 -7.27
CA THR A 142 13.45 11.53 -6.35
C THR A 142 12.34 12.44 -6.89
N LYS A 143 12.18 12.49 -8.22
CA LYS A 143 11.08 13.22 -8.89
C LYS A 143 9.91 12.33 -9.26
N HIS A 144 10.01 11.02 -9.06
CA HIS A 144 8.94 10.10 -9.44
C HIS A 144 7.71 10.28 -8.53
N PRO A 145 6.50 10.41 -9.07
CA PRO A 145 5.29 10.62 -8.27
C PRO A 145 5.09 9.55 -7.19
N SER A 146 5.31 8.27 -7.52
CA SER A 146 5.17 7.17 -6.56
C SER A 146 6.16 7.28 -5.40
N PHE A 147 7.43 7.64 -5.66
CA PHE A 147 8.43 7.86 -4.60
C PHE A 147 7.98 8.98 -3.64
N LEU A 148 7.48 10.08 -4.21
CA LEU A 148 7.01 11.21 -3.41
C LEU A 148 5.78 10.85 -2.58
N GLN A 149 4.80 10.14 -3.16
CA GLN A 149 3.61 9.66 -2.44
C GLN A 149 3.96 8.66 -1.33
N GLN A 150 4.88 7.73 -1.60
CA GLN A 150 5.35 6.77 -0.59
C GLN A 150 6.00 7.48 0.60
N LEU A 151 6.75 8.54 0.34
CA LEU A 151 7.36 9.34 1.40
C LEU A 151 6.34 10.19 2.16
N ASP A 152 5.36 10.77 1.46
CA ASP A 152 4.30 11.59 2.07
C ASP A 152 3.37 10.76 2.99
N MET A 153 3.34 9.44 2.84
CA MET A 153 2.57 8.52 3.67
C MET A 153 3.37 7.82 4.77
N ALA A 154 4.67 8.08 4.82
CA ALA A 154 5.53 7.39 5.76
C ALA A 154 5.23 7.78 7.21
N ASP A 155 5.07 6.81 8.08
CA ASP A 155 5.13 6.98 9.53
C ASP A 155 6.54 6.66 10.07
N LEU A 156 7.32 5.92 9.28
CA LEU A 156 8.72 5.60 9.55
C LEU A 156 9.46 5.42 8.23
N VAL A 157 10.55 6.13 8.05
CA VAL A 157 11.47 5.91 6.94
C VAL A 157 12.57 4.95 7.38
N ILE A 158 12.78 3.92 6.58
CA ILE A 158 13.81 2.91 6.79
C ILE A 158 14.91 3.12 5.75
N ALA A 159 16.07 3.57 6.19
CA ALA A 159 17.27 3.65 5.37
C ALA A 159 17.86 2.24 5.19
N THR A 160 17.66 1.66 4.03
CA THR A 160 18.13 0.31 3.71
C THR A 160 19.55 0.32 3.17
N LYS A 161 20.23 -0.84 3.23
CA LYS A 161 21.58 -1.05 2.70
C LYS A 161 22.61 -0.01 3.19
N PRO A 162 22.64 0.34 4.48
CA PRO A 162 23.57 1.31 5.02
C PRO A 162 25.03 0.84 4.89
N ASP A 163 25.24 -0.47 4.77
CA ASP A 163 26.53 -1.11 4.50
C ASP A 163 27.11 -0.78 3.11
N LEU A 164 26.25 -0.34 2.18
CA LEU A 164 26.64 0.10 0.84
C LEU A 164 26.68 1.64 0.70
N CYS A 165 26.43 2.35 1.80
CA CYS A 165 26.34 3.82 1.82
C CYS A 165 27.51 4.42 2.59
N ASP A 166 27.89 5.61 2.21
CA ASP A 166 28.76 6.44 3.04
C ASP A 166 27.93 7.25 4.07
N THR A 167 28.62 7.84 5.04
CA THR A 167 27.99 8.67 6.08
C THR A 167 27.28 9.89 5.49
N HIS A 168 27.78 10.43 4.39
CA HIS A 168 27.19 11.60 3.73
C HIS A 168 25.83 11.26 3.13
N GLN A 169 25.68 10.08 2.49
CA GLN A 169 24.43 9.63 1.89
C GLN A 169 23.34 9.37 2.95
N LEU A 170 23.70 8.79 4.10
CA LEU A 170 22.78 8.61 5.22
C LEU A 170 22.30 9.94 5.80
N LEU A 171 23.21 10.90 5.97
CA LEU A 171 22.88 12.25 6.43
C LEU A 171 22.06 13.02 5.40
N ALA A 172 22.35 12.84 4.10
CA ALA A 172 21.57 13.44 3.03
C ALA A 172 20.13 12.94 3.02
N LEU A 173 19.92 11.62 3.21
CA LEU A 173 18.56 11.07 3.34
C LEU A 173 17.82 11.68 4.52
N LYS A 174 18.44 11.76 5.69
CA LYS A 174 17.82 12.36 6.87
C LYS A 174 17.40 13.80 6.61
N LYS A 175 18.30 14.64 6.07
CA LYS A 175 17.99 16.03 5.70
C LYS A 175 16.90 16.15 4.65
N TYR A 176 16.89 15.26 3.66
CA TYR A 176 15.86 15.23 2.62
C TYR A 176 14.47 14.94 3.22
N VAL A 177 14.38 13.93 4.09
CA VAL A 177 13.14 13.58 4.80
C VAL A 177 12.69 14.73 5.70
N GLU A 178 13.58 15.30 6.52
CA GLU A 178 13.29 16.45 7.38
C GLU A 178 12.78 17.65 6.59
N SER A 179 13.39 17.96 5.44
CA SER A 179 13.01 19.11 4.62
C SER A 179 11.65 18.95 3.95
N ARG A 180 11.25 17.71 3.64
CA ARG A 180 9.99 17.43 2.94
C ARG A 180 8.83 17.11 3.88
N CYS A 181 9.09 16.28 4.88
CA CYS A 181 8.04 15.71 5.73
C CYS A 181 8.05 16.30 7.16
N GLY A 182 9.05 17.09 7.48
CA GLY A 182 9.24 17.65 8.81
C GLY A 182 10.18 16.82 9.69
N PRO A 183 10.66 17.40 10.81
CA PRO A 183 11.65 16.78 11.69
C PRO A 183 11.10 15.62 12.54
N GLU A 184 9.77 15.49 12.63
CA GLU A 184 9.11 14.49 13.46
C GLU A 184 9.08 13.10 12.80
N LEU A 185 9.27 13.00 11.47
CA LEU A 185 9.29 11.73 10.76
C LEU A 185 10.61 10.99 11.05
N PRO A 186 10.59 9.86 11.77
CA PRO A 186 11.81 9.16 12.13
C PRO A 186 12.45 8.48 10.92
N VAL A 187 13.79 8.48 10.89
CA VAL A 187 14.61 7.76 9.90
C VAL A 187 15.55 6.83 10.64
N ILE A 188 15.42 5.52 10.41
CA ILE A 188 16.27 4.50 11.01
C ILE A 188 17.02 3.69 9.95
N PRO A 189 18.31 3.45 10.11
CA PRO A 189 19.04 2.54 9.23
C PRO A 189 18.83 1.08 9.64
N ILE A 190 18.68 0.19 8.65
CA ILE A 190 18.67 -1.25 8.86
C ILE A 190 19.53 -1.97 7.83
N SER A 191 20.26 -2.99 8.26
CA SER A 191 21.02 -3.87 7.37
C SER A 191 20.29 -5.21 7.21
N PHE A 192 20.30 -5.76 6.00
CA PHE A 192 19.79 -7.11 5.68
C PHE A 192 18.36 -7.39 6.19
N GLY A 193 17.49 -6.38 6.22
CA GLY A 193 16.10 -6.54 6.65
C GLY A 193 15.90 -6.71 8.17
N ALA A 194 16.92 -6.51 8.98
CA ALA A 194 16.85 -6.65 10.45
C ALA A 194 16.03 -5.51 11.08
N LEU A 195 14.71 -5.60 10.99
CA LEU A 195 13.78 -4.66 11.60
C LEU A 195 13.20 -5.24 12.89
N SER A 196 13.21 -4.46 13.98
CA SER A 196 12.58 -4.87 15.23
C SER A 196 11.06 -4.86 15.11
N LEU A 197 10.40 -5.88 15.67
CA LEU A 197 8.93 -5.98 15.68
C LEU A 197 8.27 -4.82 16.44
N ASP A 198 8.92 -4.26 17.45
CA ASP A 198 8.41 -3.10 18.20
C ASP A 198 8.17 -1.87 17.31
N THR A 199 8.84 -1.81 16.15
CA THR A 199 8.63 -0.71 15.20
C THR A 199 7.28 -0.80 14.49
N LEU A 200 6.63 -1.96 14.49
CA LEU A 200 5.36 -2.20 13.82
C LEU A 200 4.16 -1.68 14.61
N ASP A 201 4.22 -1.74 15.96
CA ASP A 201 3.08 -1.55 16.86
C ASP A 201 2.86 -0.08 17.26
N VAL A 202 2.90 0.81 16.27
CA VAL A 202 2.59 2.22 16.47
C VAL A 202 1.49 2.61 15.49
N PRO A 203 0.40 3.24 15.95
CA PRO A 203 -0.68 3.67 15.08
C PRO A 203 -0.20 4.58 13.96
N THR A 204 -0.80 4.44 12.78
CA THR A 204 -0.50 5.34 11.65
C THR A 204 -0.92 6.77 11.95
N SER A 205 -0.14 7.71 11.47
CA SER A 205 -0.47 9.14 11.49
C SER A 205 -1.34 9.56 10.31
N TRP A 206 -1.49 8.69 9.32
CA TRP A 206 -2.25 8.97 8.11
C TRP A 206 -3.71 9.35 8.42
N ARG A 207 -4.23 10.30 7.65
CA ARG A 207 -5.63 10.73 7.73
C ARG A 207 -6.21 10.78 6.32
N SER A 208 -7.43 10.24 6.16
CA SER A 208 -8.15 10.34 4.88
C SER A 208 -8.34 11.81 4.50
N LYS A 209 -8.17 12.11 3.22
CA LYS A 209 -8.42 13.45 2.67
C LYS A 209 -9.89 13.84 2.79
N ASP A 210 -10.80 12.89 2.94
CA ASP A 210 -12.24 13.12 3.12
C ASP A 210 -12.59 13.78 4.47
N THR A 211 -11.63 13.87 5.39
CA THR A 211 -11.79 14.65 6.63
C THR A 211 -11.59 16.16 6.41
N ILE A 212 -11.13 16.56 5.21
CA ILE A 212 -11.02 17.97 4.82
C ILE A 212 -12.06 18.23 3.73
N ALA A 213 -13.25 18.70 4.17
CA ALA A 213 -14.38 19.11 3.35
C ALA A 213 -14.81 18.06 2.29
N ALA A 214 -15.94 17.44 2.53
CA ALA A 214 -16.70 16.75 1.49
C ALA A 214 -16.86 17.70 0.29
N THR A 215 -15.98 17.57 -0.69
CA THR A 215 -16.26 18.11 -2.02
C THR A 215 -17.44 17.26 -2.51
N PRO A 216 -18.60 17.84 -2.83
CA PRO A 216 -19.74 17.05 -3.24
C PRO A 216 -19.31 16.18 -4.44
N ILE A 217 -19.57 14.87 -4.33
CA ILE A 217 -19.48 13.91 -5.42
C ILE A 217 -20.10 14.61 -6.63
N ASN A 218 -19.32 14.72 -7.66
CA ASN A 218 -19.55 15.50 -8.87
C ASN A 218 -21.04 15.47 -9.24
N SER A 219 -21.74 16.58 -9.04
CA SER A 219 -23.16 16.74 -9.35
C SER A 219 -23.53 16.34 -10.79
N SER A 220 -22.51 16.18 -11.65
CA SER A 220 -22.62 15.67 -13.02
C SER A 220 -22.95 14.19 -13.11
N VAL A 221 -22.51 13.33 -12.17
CA VAL A 221 -22.79 11.89 -12.19
C VAL A 221 -24.19 11.61 -11.67
N GLU A 222 -24.61 12.25 -10.58
CA GLU A 222 -25.98 12.14 -10.08
C GLU A 222 -26.98 12.68 -11.11
N ALA A 223 -26.72 13.84 -11.69
CA ALA A 223 -27.53 14.42 -12.75
C ALA A 223 -27.60 13.53 -14.02
N PHE A 224 -26.57 12.70 -14.28
CA PHE A 224 -26.58 11.71 -15.37
C PHE A 224 -27.41 10.49 -15.03
N ILE A 225 -27.34 10.02 -13.77
CA ILE A 225 -28.15 8.89 -13.29
C ILE A 225 -29.64 9.24 -13.23
N GLU A 226 -29.98 10.46 -12.85
CA GLU A 226 -31.37 10.92 -12.73
C GLU A 226 -32.00 11.34 -14.07
N LYS A 227 -31.20 11.56 -15.13
CA LYS A 227 -31.72 11.91 -16.44
C LYS A 227 -32.63 10.81 -16.99
N PRO A 228 -33.84 11.12 -17.46
CA PRO A 228 -34.69 10.15 -18.11
C PRO A 228 -34.01 9.62 -19.39
N LEU A 229 -34.14 8.31 -19.63
CA LEU A 229 -33.60 7.69 -20.84
C LEU A 229 -34.39 8.21 -22.07
N PRO A 230 -33.72 8.63 -23.15
CA PRO A 230 -34.41 8.99 -24.38
C PRO A 230 -35.08 7.79 -25.03
N GLU A 231 -35.96 8.00 -25.99
CA GLU A 231 -36.68 6.94 -26.72
C GLU A 231 -35.75 5.92 -27.42
N THR A 232 -34.50 6.33 -27.69
CA THR A 232 -33.46 5.46 -28.23
C THR A 232 -33.02 4.37 -27.24
N GLY A 233 -33.36 4.50 -25.95
CA GLY A 233 -33.06 3.52 -24.88
C GLY A 233 -31.61 3.55 -24.39
N PHE A 234 -30.81 4.52 -24.81
CA PHE A 234 -29.46 4.67 -24.29
C PHE A 234 -29.06 6.14 -24.10
N LEU A 235 -28.18 6.39 -23.16
CA LEU A 235 -27.64 7.71 -22.84
C LEU A 235 -26.12 7.57 -22.71
N VAL A 236 -25.39 8.51 -23.29
CA VAL A 236 -23.92 8.54 -23.25
C VAL A 236 -23.48 9.81 -22.52
N ALA A 237 -22.58 9.68 -21.57
CA ALA A 237 -21.88 10.82 -20.98
C ALA A 237 -20.40 10.74 -21.35
N ARG A 238 -19.83 11.89 -21.66
CA ARG A 238 -18.39 12.07 -21.83
C ARG A 238 -17.89 13.03 -20.78
N ASN A 239 -16.76 12.71 -20.18
CA ASN A 239 -16.09 13.58 -19.23
C ASN A 239 -14.61 13.67 -19.64
N GLU A 240 -14.08 14.88 -19.69
CA GLU A 240 -12.68 15.15 -19.99
C GLU A 240 -12.04 15.77 -18.76
N GLY A 241 -10.91 15.24 -18.33
CA GLY A 241 -10.12 15.77 -17.21
C GLY A 241 -8.72 15.19 -17.20
N ASP A 242 -7.75 15.99 -16.83
CA ASP A 242 -6.34 15.59 -16.65
C ASP A 242 -5.69 14.85 -17.84
N GLY A 243 -6.14 15.16 -19.07
CA GLY A 243 -5.64 14.51 -20.29
C GLY A 243 -6.28 13.16 -20.63
N TYR A 244 -7.34 12.79 -19.93
CA TYR A 244 -8.12 11.58 -20.19
C TYR A 244 -9.56 11.91 -20.57
N GLU A 245 -10.12 11.10 -21.48
CA GLU A 245 -11.55 11.11 -21.81
C GLU A 245 -12.19 9.84 -21.25
N THR A 246 -13.26 10.00 -20.46
CA THR A 246 -14.06 8.87 -19.98
C THR A 246 -15.44 8.91 -20.61
N ILE A 247 -15.93 7.74 -21.04
CA ILE A 247 -17.23 7.59 -21.66
C ILE A 247 -18.06 6.60 -20.81
N GLY A 248 -19.18 7.09 -20.30
CA GLY A 248 -20.15 6.27 -19.57
C GLY A 248 -21.43 6.05 -20.37
N TRP A 249 -22.04 4.87 -20.23
CA TRP A 249 -23.32 4.53 -20.85
C TRP A 249 -24.36 4.15 -19.80
N ARG A 250 -25.61 4.54 -20.06
CA ARG A 250 -26.77 4.02 -19.35
C ARG A 250 -27.74 3.47 -20.39
N VAL A 251 -28.12 2.20 -20.25
CA VAL A 251 -28.93 1.45 -21.22
C VAL A 251 -30.20 0.97 -20.53
N SER A 252 -31.32 0.94 -21.25
CA SER A 252 -32.55 0.30 -20.75
C SER A 252 -32.36 -1.22 -20.65
N ALA A 253 -32.84 -1.83 -19.57
CA ALA A 253 -32.79 -3.27 -19.37
C ALA A 253 -33.66 -4.06 -20.37
N ASP A 254 -34.52 -3.37 -21.10
CA ASP A 254 -35.50 -3.99 -22.01
C ASP A 254 -35.05 -3.94 -23.49
N LYS A 255 -33.77 -3.62 -23.77
CA LYS A 255 -33.23 -3.61 -25.15
C LYS A 255 -31.87 -4.26 -25.22
#